data_50e2ccf12a56330924537b87ba4d48fd
#
_entry.id   50e2ccf12a56330924537b87ba4d48fd
#
_cell.length_a   1.000
_cell.length_b   1.000
_cell.length_c   1.000
_cell.angle_alpha   90.00
_cell.angle_beta   90.00
_cell.angle_gamma   90.00
#
_symmetry.space_group_name_H-M   'P 1'
#
loop_
_entity.id
_entity.type
_entity.pdbx_description
1 polymer ?
#
loop_
_entity_poly.entity_id
_entity_poly.type
_entity_poly.pdbx_seq_one_letter_code
_entity_poly.pdbx_strand_id
1 'polypeptide(L)'
;MYENHPLFTLREMAMASLVLKEHLVPHISKIPANYGDPVLLAVREYDGTHGNNPHKPVLMLHGRSVPALAGFDLAPVPNGHATRYSWAQELAQDGYDVFVMDLQGSGRSTRPKVMDEPCNANPTQQQAVLVPNPLAEPCSSQPPYPHELGNSESEAAELEAVVKYIRAVPGLDKPIRFVGWSAAALVMGPYTLRHPEDVESLFLLAPVFPPKGRWSGNPDDPFGRPSGVSTLPVSVPPNLFGFPMLVAGKTGFKSSLVSTPALWEPGIDERAWDACVHDDPLAGKWGPEEAPGVYEGVLRYRNTYSWGWNSRTAVHENPAGTRVLGKRVPVLIAYGELDRTANSPATFPDILRFSVPALYDAVKGPRTLMFCLAGAGHSLVWETTAKTVHHFSKQWFKNGKVEGLANGSYFRETDGDLIPLP
;
A
#
# COMPACT_ATOMS: atom_id res chain seq x y z
N MET A 1 -53.28 -10.05 -24.20
CA MET A 1 -52.15 -10.55 -23.34
C MET A 1 -50.88 -10.01 -23.94
N TYR A 2 -50.38 -8.93 -23.37
CA TYR A 2 -49.08 -8.36 -23.75
C TYR A 2 -48.08 -8.76 -22.67
N GLU A 3 -47.08 -9.56 -23.06
CA GLU A 3 -45.96 -9.94 -22.19
C GLU A 3 -45.07 -8.74 -21.95
N ASN A 4 -44.92 -8.36 -20.67
CA ASN A 4 -43.95 -7.40 -20.23
C ASN A 4 -42.56 -8.10 -20.23
N HIS A 5 -41.73 -7.80 -21.23
CA HIS A 5 -40.29 -8.05 -21.13
C HIS A 5 -39.66 -6.99 -20.23
N PRO A 6 -38.85 -7.39 -19.25
CA PRO A 6 -38.09 -6.42 -18.43
C PRO A 6 -37.06 -5.71 -19.32
N LEU A 7 -37.16 -4.40 -19.38
CA LEU A 7 -36.14 -3.53 -19.94
C LEU A 7 -34.86 -3.67 -19.08
N PHE A 8 -33.99 -4.58 -19.48
CA PHE A 8 -32.58 -4.52 -19.04
C PHE A 8 -32.01 -3.23 -19.58
N THR A 9 -31.54 -2.38 -18.69
CA THR A 9 -31.00 -1.08 -19.05
C THR A 9 -29.72 -1.30 -19.87
N LEU A 10 -29.56 -0.52 -20.95
CA LEU A 10 -28.39 -0.47 -21.86
C LEU A 10 -27.04 -0.29 -21.15
N ARG A 11 -27.06 -0.05 -19.84
CA ARG A 11 -25.86 0.07 -18.98
C ARG A 11 -25.23 -1.29 -18.64
N GLU A 12 -25.98 -2.39 -18.70
CA GLU A 12 -25.48 -3.75 -18.46
C GLU A 12 -24.89 -4.42 -19.71
N MET A 13 -25.16 -3.88 -20.90
CA MET A 13 -24.68 -4.45 -22.17
C MET A 13 -23.36 -3.86 -22.67
N ALA A 14 -22.76 -2.89 -21.98
CA ALA A 14 -21.50 -2.26 -22.37
C ALA A 14 -20.41 -2.44 -21.30
N MET A 15 -20.28 -3.59 -20.68
CA MET A 15 -19.00 -4.00 -20.09
C MET A 15 -18.10 -4.42 -21.24
N ALA A 16 -17.55 -3.43 -21.95
CA ALA A 16 -16.34 -3.66 -22.74
C ALA A 16 -15.34 -4.31 -21.79
N SER A 17 -14.90 -5.52 -22.12
CA SER A 17 -13.92 -6.26 -21.32
C SER A 17 -12.70 -5.36 -21.16
N LEU A 18 -12.41 -4.93 -19.91
CA LEU A 18 -11.20 -4.18 -19.62
C LEU A 18 -9.99 -4.95 -20.18
N VAL A 19 -9.13 -4.26 -20.91
CA VAL A 19 -7.89 -4.86 -21.39
C VAL A 19 -6.93 -4.92 -20.22
N LEU A 20 -6.60 -6.15 -19.82
CA LEU A 20 -5.66 -6.42 -18.75
C LEU A 20 -4.31 -6.79 -19.36
N LYS A 21 -3.24 -6.14 -18.92
CA LYS A 21 -1.87 -6.44 -19.34
C LYS A 21 -1.00 -6.70 -18.11
N GLU A 22 -0.09 -7.66 -18.24
CA GLU A 22 0.90 -7.99 -17.22
C GLU A 22 2.28 -7.55 -17.70
N HIS A 23 2.95 -6.77 -16.86
CA HIS A 23 4.29 -6.26 -17.14
C HIS A 23 5.28 -6.79 -16.10
N LEU A 24 6.48 -7.10 -16.56
CA LEU A 24 7.63 -7.40 -15.72
C LEU A 24 8.68 -6.32 -15.98
N VAL A 25 8.73 -5.32 -15.11
CA VAL A 25 9.60 -4.15 -15.27
C VAL A 25 11.00 -4.51 -14.80
N PRO A 26 12.02 -4.46 -15.69
CA PRO A 26 13.41 -4.73 -15.31
C PRO A 26 13.92 -3.67 -14.32
N HIS A 27 14.60 -4.12 -13.29
CA HIS A 27 15.22 -3.29 -12.28
C HIS A 27 16.55 -3.88 -11.82
N ILE A 28 17.51 -3.05 -11.44
CA ILE A 28 18.73 -3.49 -10.75
C ILE A 28 18.51 -3.27 -9.26
N SER A 29 18.51 -4.36 -8.51
CA SER A 29 18.20 -4.33 -7.08
C SER A 29 19.16 -3.44 -6.28
N LYS A 30 18.60 -2.67 -5.37
CA LYS A 30 19.33 -1.92 -4.34
C LYS A 30 19.13 -2.51 -2.93
N ILE A 31 18.47 -3.66 -2.83
CA ILE A 31 18.35 -4.39 -1.57
C ILE A 31 19.71 -5.04 -1.25
N PRO A 32 20.23 -4.90 0.00
CA PRO A 32 21.55 -5.47 0.33
C PRO A 32 21.69 -6.97 0.02
N ALA A 33 20.61 -7.74 0.18
CA ALA A 33 20.62 -9.19 -0.03
C ALA A 33 20.89 -9.63 -1.47
N ASN A 34 20.56 -8.80 -2.44
CA ASN A 34 20.72 -9.05 -3.86
C ASN A 34 21.12 -7.78 -4.63
N TYR A 35 21.96 -6.95 -4.00
CA TYR A 35 22.42 -5.69 -4.55
C TYR A 35 23.15 -5.90 -5.89
N GLY A 36 22.73 -5.18 -6.92
CA GLY A 36 23.29 -5.27 -8.25
C GLY A 36 22.69 -6.38 -9.12
N ASP A 37 21.86 -7.27 -8.56
CA ASP A 37 21.19 -8.30 -9.33
C ASP A 37 20.09 -7.72 -10.23
N PRO A 38 19.93 -8.25 -11.45
CA PRO A 38 18.76 -7.97 -12.27
C PRO A 38 17.53 -8.65 -11.67
N VAL A 39 16.47 -7.88 -11.46
CA VAL A 39 15.20 -8.32 -10.89
C VAL A 39 14.05 -7.81 -11.72
N LEU A 40 12.87 -8.38 -11.52
CA LEU A 40 11.65 -8.02 -12.22
C LEU A 40 10.61 -7.53 -11.20
N LEU A 41 10.07 -6.33 -11.43
CA LEU A 41 8.96 -5.76 -10.68
C LEU A 41 7.66 -6.06 -11.43
N ALA A 42 6.74 -6.76 -10.79
CA ALA A 42 5.45 -7.08 -11.39
C ALA A 42 4.52 -5.86 -11.35
N VAL A 43 3.92 -5.57 -12.50
CA VAL A 43 2.94 -4.49 -12.65
C VAL A 43 1.78 -5.01 -13.48
N ARG A 44 0.56 -4.89 -12.95
CA ARG A 44 -0.66 -5.14 -13.72
C ARG A 44 -1.25 -3.83 -14.19
N GLU A 45 -1.56 -3.75 -15.49
CA GLU A 45 -2.26 -2.63 -16.12
C GLU A 45 -3.70 -3.00 -16.41
N TYR A 46 -4.61 -2.10 -16.03
CA TYR A 46 -6.00 -2.07 -16.45
C TYR A 46 -6.15 -0.88 -17.38
N ASP A 47 -6.20 -1.13 -18.68
CA ASP A 47 -6.35 -0.10 -19.71
C ASP A 47 -7.82 0.31 -19.81
N GLY A 48 -8.11 1.48 -19.24
CA GLY A 48 -9.45 2.08 -19.28
C GLY A 48 -9.63 3.13 -20.37
N THR A 49 -8.59 3.39 -21.16
CA THR A 49 -8.66 4.39 -22.24
C THR A 49 -9.41 3.82 -23.44
N HIS A 50 -10.46 4.50 -23.87
CA HIS A 50 -11.28 4.09 -25.00
C HIS A 50 -11.12 5.03 -26.20
N GLY A 51 -10.85 4.44 -27.38
CA GLY A 51 -10.75 5.17 -28.63
C GLY A 51 -9.58 6.18 -28.62
N ASN A 52 -9.86 7.43 -29.02
CA ASN A 52 -8.86 8.51 -29.09
C ASN A 52 -8.81 9.38 -27.83
N ASN A 53 -9.36 8.90 -26.69
CA ASN A 53 -9.29 9.65 -25.45
C ASN A 53 -7.85 9.75 -24.95
N PRO A 54 -7.48 10.84 -24.28
CA PRO A 54 -6.14 10.96 -23.70
C PRO A 54 -5.98 9.98 -22.53
N HIS A 55 -4.83 9.32 -22.49
CA HIS A 55 -4.44 8.47 -21.39
C HIS A 55 -4.36 9.25 -20.06
N LYS A 56 -4.79 8.60 -18.98
CA LYS A 56 -4.84 9.16 -17.62
C LYS A 56 -4.22 8.15 -16.66
N PRO A 57 -2.87 8.11 -16.56
CA PRO A 57 -2.21 7.11 -15.76
C PRO A 57 -2.47 7.28 -14.26
N VAL A 58 -2.74 6.16 -13.59
CA VAL A 58 -2.82 6.02 -12.13
C VAL A 58 -1.85 4.92 -11.72
N LEU A 59 -1.01 5.14 -10.73
CA LEU A 59 -0.13 4.11 -10.15
C LEU A 59 -0.53 3.85 -8.71
N MET A 60 -0.80 2.58 -8.40
CA MET A 60 -1.17 2.10 -7.08
C MET A 60 -0.03 1.32 -6.45
N LEU A 61 0.34 1.69 -5.22
CA LEU A 61 1.40 1.05 -4.44
C LEU A 61 0.84 0.53 -3.12
N HIS A 62 1.12 -0.74 -2.85
CA HIS A 62 0.66 -1.45 -1.66
C HIS A 62 1.37 -1.02 -0.37
N GLY A 63 0.78 -1.40 0.77
CA GLY A 63 1.39 -1.27 2.10
C GLY A 63 2.53 -2.26 2.36
N ARG A 64 2.93 -2.39 3.63
CA ARG A 64 4.09 -3.23 3.99
C ARG A 64 3.90 -4.71 3.71
N SER A 65 2.74 -5.28 4.07
CA SER A 65 2.54 -6.73 4.13
C SER A 65 1.59 -7.28 3.07
N VAL A 66 0.73 -6.45 2.50
CA VAL A 66 -0.30 -6.88 1.56
C VAL A 66 0.20 -6.71 0.14
N PRO A 67 0.22 -7.76 -0.70
CA PRO A 67 0.51 -7.64 -2.12
C PRO A 67 -0.48 -6.71 -2.82
N ALA A 68 -0.04 -6.05 -3.88
CA ALA A 68 -0.81 -4.98 -4.51
C ALA A 68 -2.16 -5.45 -5.05
N LEU A 69 -2.24 -6.62 -5.66
CA LEU A 69 -3.51 -7.14 -6.18
C LEU A 69 -4.50 -7.47 -5.08
N ALA A 70 -4.05 -8.04 -3.95
CA ALA A 70 -4.93 -8.30 -2.82
C ALA A 70 -5.55 -7.00 -2.26
N GLY A 71 -4.79 -5.90 -2.28
CA GLY A 71 -5.27 -4.59 -1.81
C GLY A 71 -6.13 -3.82 -2.81
N PHE A 72 -5.80 -3.88 -4.09
CA PHE A 72 -6.40 -2.98 -5.10
C PHE A 72 -7.28 -3.69 -6.14
N ASP A 73 -7.24 -5.01 -6.19
CA ASP A 73 -8.03 -5.83 -7.11
C ASP A 73 -8.42 -7.17 -6.48
N LEU A 74 -9.17 -7.13 -5.38
CA LEU A 74 -9.68 -8.34 -4.75
C LEU A 74 -10.85 -8.91 -5.56
N ALA A 75 -10.60 -9.28 -6.81
CA ALA A 75 -11.54 -9.94 -7.71
C ALA A 75 -11.05 -11.35 -8.07
N PRO A 76 -11.95 -12.29 -8.43
CA PRO A 76 -13.40 -12.18 -8.54
C PRO A 76 -14.13 -12.63 -7.26
N VAL A 77 -15.26 -12.00 -6.99
CA VAL A 77 -16.22 -12.50 -6.01
C VAL A 77 -17.15 -13.51 -6.68
N PRO A 78 -17.33 -14.76 -6.19
CA PRO A 78 -18.10 -15.81 -6.86
C PRO A 78 -19.55 -15.47 -7.21
N ASN A 79 -20.14 -14.43 -6.63
CA ASN A 79 -21.55 -14.10 -6.75
C ASN A 79 -21.85 -12.84 -7.60
N GLY A 80 -21.02 -12.50 -8.59
CA GLY A 80 -21.36 -11.52 -9.60
C GLY A 80 -21.15 -10.04 -9.25
N HIS A 81 -20.60 -9.72 -8.06
CA HIS A 81 -20.24 -8.36 -7.68
C HIS A 81 -18.72 -8.12 -7.81
N ALA A 82 -18.18 -8.46 -8.97
CA ALA A 82 -16.74 -8.54 -9.25
C ALA A 82 -15.94 -7.26 -8.94
N THR A 83 -16.56 -6.09 -9.06
CA THR A 83 -15.85 -4.81 -8.94
C THR A 83 -15.89 -4.18 -7.55
N ARG A 84 -16.71 -4.69 -6.62
CA ARG A 84 -16.94 -4.03 -5.33
C ARG A 84 -15.67 -3.81 -4.51
N TYR A 85 -14.70 -4.72 -4.62
CA TYR A 85 -13.42 -4.70 -3.94
C TYR A 85 -12.23 -4.60 -4.90
N SER A 86 -12.48 -4.19 -6.15
CA SER A 86 -11.45 -3.87 -7.12
C SER A 86 -11.44 -2.37 -7.42
N TRP A 87 -10.61 -1.65 -6.67
CA TRP A 87 -10.42 -0.21 -6.88
C TRP A 87 -9.80 0.06 -8.26
N ALA A 88 -8.86 -0.81 -8.67
CA ALA A 88 -8.21 -0.68 -9.97
C ALA A 88 -9.21 -0.77 -11.14
N GLN A 89 -10.10 -1.79 -11.12
CA GLN A 89 -11.12 -1.93 -12.17
C GLN A 89 -12.15 -0.79 -12.15
N GLU A 90 -12.55 -0.34 -10.97
CA GLU A 90 -13.46 0.81 -10.81
C GLU A 90 -12.93 2.09 -11.46
N LEU A 91 -11.64 2.38 -11.29
CA LEU A 91 -10.99 3.53 -11.93
C LEU A 91 -10.80 3.31 -13.44
N ALA A 92 -10.45 2.10 -13.84
CA ALA A 92 -10.32 1.78 -15.26
C ALA A 92 -11.67 1.92 -16.01
N GLN A 93 -12.77 1.52 -15.40
CA GLN A 93 -14.13 1.74 -15.94
C GLN A 93 -14.48 3.23 -16.09
N ASP A 94 -13.86 4.11 -15.29
CA ASP A 94 -13.99 5.57 -15.41
C ASP A 94 -12.98 6.19 -16.42
N GLY A 95 -12.27 5.36 -17.19
CA GLY A 95 -11.38 5.79 -18.26
C GLY A 95 -9.98 6.19 -17.81
N TYR A 96 -9.47 5.58 -16.74
CA TYR A 96 -8.08 5.69 -16.29
C TYR A 96 -7.27 4.46 -16.73
N ASP A 97 -5.99 4.64 -16.98
CA ASP A 97 -5.04 3.55 -17.16
C ASP A 97 -4.39 3.27 -15.81
N VAL A 98 -4.80 2.19 -15.17
CA VAL A 98 -4.45 1.90 -13.78
C VAL A 98 -3.36 0.84 -13.71
N PHE A 99 -2.23 1.21 -13.11
CA PHE A 99 -1.08 0.35 -12.89
C PHE A 99 -1.01 -0.03 -11.41
N VAL A 100 -0.99 -1.32 -11.13
CA VAL A 100 -0.91 -1.88 -9.78
C VAL A 100 0.42 -2.59 -9.65
N MET A 101 1.35 -2.08 -8.81
CA MET A 101 2.70 -2.60 -8.71
C MET A 101 3.00 -3.31 -7.40
N ASP A 102 3.80 -4.37 -7.47
CA ASP A 102 4.41 -5.03 -6.32
C ASP A 102 5.89 -4.59 -6.18
N LEU A 103 6.29 -4.22 -4.96
CA LEU A 103 7.70 -4.07 -4.61
C LEU A 103 8.40 -5.45 -4.55
N GLN A 104 9.74 -5.49 -4.65
CA GLN A 104 10.49 -6.73 -4.47
C GLN A 104 10.10 -7.43 -3.16
N GLY A 105 9.98 -8.75 -3.18
CA GLY A 105 9.58 -9.53 -2.01
C GLY A 105 8.08 -9.56 -1.75
N SER A 106 7.28 -8.91 -2.60
CA SER A 106 5.82 -8.89 -2.50
C SER A 106 5.18 -9.43 -3.79
N GLY A 107 3.98 -9.98 -3.70
CA GLY A 107 3.17 -10.45 -4.81
C GLY A 107 3.97 -11.27 -5.83
N ARG A 108 3.98 -10.84 -7.08
CA ARG A 108 4.66 -11.51 -8.18
C ARG A 108 6.03 -10.91 -8.54
N SER A 109 6.48 -9.89 -7.83
CA SER A 109 7.83 -9.34 -8.00
C SER A 109 8.90 -10.31 -7.49
N THR A 110 10.11 -10.20 -8.03
CA THR A 110 11.25 -11.02 -7.60
C THR A 110 11.43 -10.93 -6.08
N ARG A 111 11.57 -12.09 -5.42
CA ARG A 111 11.87 -12.18 -3.99
C ARG A 111 13.37 -12.39 -3.77
N PRO A 112 13.99 -11.65 -2.86
CA PRO A 112 15.33 -11.99 -2.37
C PRO A 112 15.33 -13.41 -1.77
N LYS A 113 16.27 -14.26 -2.19
CA LYS A 113 16.33 -15.67 -1.75
C LYS A 113 16.42 -15.85 -0.23
N VAL A 114 16.98 -14.86 0.47
CA VAL A 114 17.04 -14.87 1.94
C VAL A 114 15.66 -14.88 2.62
N MET A 115 14.60 -14.55 1.88
CA MET A 115 13.23 -14.70 2.38
C MET A 115 12.74 -16.16 2.38
N ASP A 116 13.46 -17.07 1.72
CA ASP A 116 13.12 -18.49 1.71
C ASP A 116 13.66 -19.21 2.97
N GLU A 117 14.46 -18.53 3.78
CA GLU A 117 15.00 -19.01 5.03
C GLU A 117 14.10 -18.59 6.21
N PRO A 118 13.35 -19.54 6.82
CA PRO A 118 12.38 -19.23 7.88
C PRO A 118 13.05 -18.65 9.15
N CYS A 119 14.32 -18.98 9.41
CA CYS A 119 15.08 -18.43 10.54
C CYS A 119 15.40 -16.94 10.39
N ASN A 120 15.13 -16.32 9.24
CA ASN A 120 15.20 -14.88 9.05
C ASN A 120 13.99 -14.12 9.62
N ALA A 121 12.95 -14.82 10.07
CA ALA A 121 11.88 -14.23 10.86
C ALA A 121 12.22 -14.20 12.36
N ASN A 122 11.50 -13.38 13.11
CA ASN A 122 11.66 -13.29 14.56
C ASN A 122 11.26 -14.61 15.25
N PRO A 123 12.01 -15.13 16.25
CA PRO A 123 11.69 -16.37 16.95
C PRO A 123 10.28 -16.42 17.55
N THR A 124 9.74 -15.30 18.02
CA THR A 124 8.36 -15.25 18.52
C THR A 124 7.35 -15.48 17.38
N GLN A 125 7.61 -14.91 16.21
CA GLN A 125 6.77 -15.17 15.02
C GLN A 125 6.98 -16.60 14.50
N GLN A 126 8.23 -17.11 14.51
CA GLN A 126 8.50 -18.51 14.16
C GLN A 126 7.68 -19.46 15.05
N GLN A 127 7.71 -19.27 16.38
CA GLN A 127 6.93 -20.08 17.32
C GLN A 127 5.43 -20.00 17.05
N ALA A 128 4.93 -18.83 16.70
CA ALA A 128 3.49 -18.63 16.49
C ALA A 128 2.97 -19.15 15.15
N VAL A 129 3.82 -19.22 14.12
CA VAL A 129 3.38 -19.38 12.72
C VAL A 129 4.13 -20.47 11.96
N LEU A 130 5.42 -20.69 12.28
CA LEU A 130 6.32 -21.57 11.52
C LEU A 130 6.63 -22.88 12.23
N VAL A 131 6.18 -23.07 13.45
CA VAL A 131 6.30 -24.30 14.21
C VAL A 131 4.94 -24.97 14.24
N PRO A 132 4.81 -26.25 13.86
CA PRO A 132 5.90 -27.20 13.47
C PRO A 132 6.32 -27.17 12.01
N ASN A 133 5.84 -26.30 11.16
CA ASN A 133 6.14 -26.31 9.74
C ASN A 133 6.46 -24.90 9.19
N PRO A 134 7.64 -24.66 8.58
CA PRO A 134 8.69 -25.63 8.22
C PRO A 134 9.71 -25.92 9.34
N LEU A 135 9.55 -25.37 10.52
CA LEU A 135 10.51 -25.51 11.63
C LEU A 135 9.99 -26.51 12.67
N ALA A 136 10.85 -27.44 13.15
CA ALA A 136 10.52 -28.31 14.27
C ALA A 136 10.49 -27.52 15.61
N GLU A 137 11.35 -26.48 15.71
CA GLU A 137 11.47 -25.58 16.86
C GLU A 137 11.96 -24.21 16.36
N PRO A 138 11.77 -23.11 17.11
CA PRO A 138 12.31 -21.80 16.72
C PRO A 138 13.83 -21.82 16.61
N CYS A 139 14.35 -21.07 15.64
CA CYS A 139 15.77 -20.89 15.42
C CYS A 139 16.39 -20.03 16.54
N SER A 140 17.70 -19.83 16.46
CA SER A 140 18.43 -18.96 17.37
C SER A 140 17.92 -17.51 17.35
N SER A 141 18.29 -16.72 18.37
CA SER A 141 17.92 -15.31 18.49
C SER A 141 18.55 -14.39 17.46
N GLN A 142 19.44 -14.89 16.61
CA GLN A 142 20.08 -14.12 15.53
C GLN A 142 19.65 -14.70 14.18
N PRO A 143 19.23 -13.83 13.23
CA PRO A 143 18.89 -14.30 11.88
C PRO A 143 20.16 -14.72 11.14
N PRO A 144 20.09 -15.78 10.28
CA PRO A 144 21.18 -16.15 9.39
C PRO A 144 21.62 -15.01 8.46
N TYR A 145 20.69 -14.14 8.07
CA TYR A 145 20.94 -12.94 7.29
C TYR A 145 20.73 -11.69 8.16
N PRO A 146 21.82 -11.03 8.63
CA PRO A 146 21.72 -9.93 9.61
C PRO A 146 21.59 -8.54 8.98
N HIS A 147 21.06 -8.45 7.75
CA HIS A 147 20.92 -7.18 7.03
C HIS A 147 19.44 -6.87 6.70
N GLU A 148 19.16 -5.61 6.41
CA GLU A 148 17.83 -5.17 5.99
C GLU A 148 17.44 -5.73 4.61
N LEU A 149 16.15 -6.00 4.42
CA LEU A 149 15.56 -6.43 3.13
C LEU A 149 14.83 -5.31 2.40
N GLY A 150 14.86 -4.10 2.91
CA GLY A 150 14.29 -2.93 2.28
C GLY A 150 14.55 -1.69 3.09
N ASN A 151 14.67 -0.58 2.40
CA ASN A 151 14.85 0.73 3.00
C ASN A 151 14.31 1.82 2.06
N SER A 152 14.29 3.06 2.55
CA SER A 152 13.78 4.20 1.78
C SER A 152 14.45 4.38 0.42
N GLU A 153 15.72 4.02 0.28
CA GLU A 153 16.46 4.17 -0.99
C GLU A 153 16.08 3.05 -1.98
N SER A 154 16.04 1.79 -1.51
CA SER A 154 15.68 0.66 -2.36
C SER A 154 14.24 0.78 -2.86
N GLU A 155 13.30 1.14 -1.99
CA GLU A 155 11.89 1.27 -2.36
C GLU A 155 11.64 2.48 -3.29
N ALA A 156 12.34 3.61 -3.06
CA ALA A 156 12.28 4.75 -3.98
C ALA A 156 12.80 4.39 -5.38
N ALA A 157 13.88 3.59 -5.46
CA ALA A 157 14.43 3.14 -6.74
C ALA A 157 13.52 2.15 -7.48
N GLU A 158 12.82 1.26 -6.73
CA GLU A 158 11.81 0.36 -7.29
C GLU A 158 10.63 1.16 -7.87
N LEU A 159 10.10 2.15 -7.13
CA LEU A 159 9.05 3.05 -7.60
C LEU A 159 9.49 3.83 -8.83
N GLU A 160 10.68 4.41 -8.81
CA GLU A 160 11.25 5.18 -9.93
C GLU A 160 11.36 4.35 -11.22
N ALA A 161 11.77 3.08 -11.09
CA ALA A 161 11.86 2.17 -12.24
C ALA A 161 10.49 1.98 -12.91
N VAL A 162 9.44 1.78 -12.11
CA VAL A 162 8.07 1.61 -12.63
C VAL A 162 7.52 2.92 -13.20
N VAL A 163 7.74 4.07 -12.55
CA VAL A 163 7.32 5.38 -13.08
C VAL A 163 7.97 5.65 -14.44
N LYS A 164 9.28 5.42 -14.57
CA LYS A 164 10.00 5.58 -15.83
C LYS A 164 9.46 4.64 -16.91
N TYR A 165 9.17 3.39 -16.54
CA TYR A 165 8.58 2.40 -17.45
C TYR A 165 7.23 2.87 -17.98
N ILE A 166 6.30 3.30 -17.12
CA ILE A 166 4.98 3.79 -17.52
C ILE A 166 5.12 5.00 -18.45
N ARG A 167 5.95 5.96 -18.08
CA ARG A 167 6.15 7.21 -18.87
C ARG A 167 6.87 7.00 -20.19
N ALA A 168 7.53 5.87 -20.39
CA ALA A 168 8.12 5.48 -21.66
C ALA A 168 7.10 4.90 -22.66
N VAL A 169 5.89 4.54 -22.21
CA VAL A 169 4.82 4.06 -23.08
C VAL A 169 4.21 5.23 -23.86
N PRO A 170 4.09 5.15 -25.19
CA PRO A 170 3.48 6.20 -25.98
C PRO A 170 2.09 6.62 -25.48
N GLY A 171 1.89 7.91 -25.25
CA GLY A 171 0.65 8.48 -24.71
C GLY A 171 0.56 8.52 -23.18
N LEU A 172 1.48 7.87 -22.46
CA LEU A 172 1.56 7.84 -20.99
C LEU A 172 2.70 8.72 -20.42
N ASP A 173 3.27 9.60 -21.22
CA ASP A 173 4.35 10.54 -20.86
C ASP A 173 3.92 11.68 -19.91
N LYS A 174 2.67 11.65 -19.45
CA LYS A 174 2.06 12.64 -18.55
C LYS A 174 2.39 12.35 -17.08
N PRO A 175 2.25 13.36 -16.19
CA PRO A 175 2.30 13.11 -14.75
C PRO A 175 1.26 12.07 -14.32
N ILE A 176 1.65 11.22 -13.38
CA ILE A 176 0.89 10.07 -12.90
C ILE A 176 0.13 10.44 -11.62
N ARG A 177 -1.11 9.98 -11.48
CA ARG A 177 -1.84 10.03 -10.22
C ARG A 177 -1.39 8.89 -9.33
N PHE A 178 -0.91 9.22 -8.14
CA PHE A 178 -0.45 8.21 -7.18
C PHE A 178 -1.54 7.85 -6.19
N VAL A 179 -1.67 6.55 -5.93
CA VAL A 179 -2.46 5.98 -4.84
C VAL A 179 -1.55 5.12 -3.98
N GLY A 180 -1.34 5.51 -2.73
CA GLY A 180 -0.51 4.77 -1.79
C GLY A 180 -1.30 4.31 -0.58
N TRP A 181 -1.23 3.01 -0.24
CA TRP A 181 -1.86 2.50 0.97
C TRP A 181 -0.81 2.27 2.07
N SER A 182 -1.09 2.74 3.30
CA SER A 182 -0.28 2.46 4.48
C SER A 182 1.18 2.88 4.33
N ALA A 183 2.13 1.95 4.34
CA ALA A 183 3.57 2.19 4.21
C ALA A 183 3.99 2.77 2.85
N ALA A 184 3.17 2.66 1.81
CA ALA A 184 3.42 3.32 0.53
C ALA A 184 3.59 4.85 0.67
N ALA A 185 3.02 5.45 1.71
CA ALA A 185 3.20 6.86 2.02
C ALA A 185 4.67 7.24 2.21
N LEU A 186 5.46 6.36 2.84
CA LEU A 186 6.90 6.54 3.10
C LEU A 186 7.76 6.42 1.83
N VAL A 187 7.19 5.96 0.73
CA VAL A 187 7.84 5.84 -0.58
C VAL A 187 7.37 6.94 -1.52
N MET A 188 6.04 7.06 -1.70
CA MET A 188 5.42 7.99 -2.63
C MET A 188 5.55 9.46 -2.20
N GLY A 189 5.50 9.75 -0.89
CA GLY A 189 5.70 11.11 -0.36
C GLY A 189 7.08 11.66 -0.72
N PRO A 190 8.19 11.03 -0.29
CA PRO A 190 9.54 11.43 -0.65
C PRO A 190 9.81 11.46 -2.16
N TYR A 191 9.28 10.47 -2.90
CA TYR A 191 9.38 10.47 -4.35
C TYR A 191 8.75 11.72 -4.97
N THR A 192 7.53 12.07 -4.55
CA THR A 192 6.82 13.26 -5.03
C THR A 192 7.58 14.56 -4.73
N LEU A 193 8.28 14.64 -3.60
CA LEU A 193 9.10 15.80 -3.26
C LEU A 193 10.32 15.93 -4.18
N ARG A 194 10.93 14.81 -4.58
CA ARG A 194 12.09 14.78 -5.47
C ARG A 194 11.72 14.96 -6.94
N HIS A 195 10.57 14.43 -7.36
CA HIS A 195 10.10 14.35 -8.75
C HIS A 195 8.68 14.89 -8.91
N PRO A 196 8.42 16.16 -8.53
CA PRO A 196 7.07 16.72 -8.57
C PRO A 196 6.52 16.91 -10.01
N GLU A 197 7.37 16.79 -11.02
CA GLU A 197 6.99 16.77 -12.44
C GLU A 197 6.41 15.44 -12.90
N ASP A 198 6.68 14.37 -12.17
CA ASP A 198 6.17 13.03 -12.47
C ASP A 198 4.78 12.78 -11.87
N VAL A 199 4.36 13.61 -10.89
CA VAL A 199 3.18 13.33 -10.08
C VAL A 199 2.12 14.41 -10.25
N GLU A 200 0.94 14.01 -10.75
CA GLU A 200 -0.22 14.90 -10.91
C GLU A 200 -0.94 15.15 -9.58
N SER A 201 -1.13 14.10 -8.80
CA SER A 201 -1.75 14.14 -7.47
C SER A 201 -1.37 12.93 -6.63
N LEU A 202 -1.43 13.08 -5.32
CA LEU A 202 -1.10 12.04 -4.35
C LEU A 202 -2.33 11.73 -3.49
N PHE A 203 -2.86 10.50 -3.60
CA PHE A 203 -3.89 9.98 -2.70
C PHE A 203 -3.27 8.97 -1.74
N LEU A 204 -3.32 9.24 -0.46
CA LEU A 204 -2.79 8.40 0.62
C LEU A 204 -3.95 7.79 1.41
N LEU A 205 -4.07 6.45 1.34
CA LEU A 205 -5.04 5.69 2.09
C LEU A 205 -4.40 5.12 3.36
N ALA A 206 -4.98 5.42 4.51
CA ALA A 206 -4.49 4.96 5.82
C ALA A 206 -2.96 5.10 5.96
N PRO A 207 -2.37 6.28 5.65
CA PRO A 207 -0.92 6.44 5.54
C PRO A 207 -0.24 6.29 6.89
N VAL A 208 0.87 5.55 6.94
CA VAL A 208 1.75 5.56 8.11
C VAL A 208 2.72 6.74 8.00
N PHE A 209 2.77 7.54 9.06
CA PHE A 209 3.67 8.68 9.16
C PHE A 209 4.24 8.75 10.58
N PRO A 210 5.54 8.52 10.79
CA PRO A 210 6.18 8.57 12.10
C PRO A 210 6.67 9.99 12.43
N PRO A 211 5.94 10.84 13.19
CA PRO A 211 6.34 12.22 13.46
C PRO A 211 7.76 12.35 14.04
N LYS A 212 8.18 11.37 14.85
CA LYS A 212 9.51 11.30 15.45
C LYS A 212 10.39 10.20 14.84
N GLY A 213 10.11 9.85 13.56
CA GLY A 213 10.85 8.83 12.84
C GLY A 213 12.35 9.13 12.68
N ARG A 214 13.08 8.19 12.10
CA ARG A 214 14.49 8.31 11.80
C ARG A 214 14.73 9.27 10.64
N TRP A 215 15.86 9.94 10.64
CA TRP A 215 16.32 10.79 9.55
C TRP A 215 17.85 10.84 9.53
N SER A 216 18.43 11.19 8.38
CA SER A 216 19.88 11.18 8.21
C SER A 216 20.61 12.23 9.06
N GLY A 217 19.95 13.32 9.43
CA GLY A 217 20.58 14.50 10.00
C GLY A 217 21.26 15.40 8.97
N ASN A 218 21.37 14.95 7.71
CA ASN A 218 21.92 15.74 6.60
C ASN A 218 20.81 16.51 5.90
N PRO A 219 20.80 17.85 5.91
CA PRO A 219 19.80 18.66 5.20
C PRO A 219 19.79 18.43 3.68
N ASP A 220 20.94 18.11 3.09
CA ASP A 220 21.06 17.89 1.63
C ASP A 220 20.56 16.50 1.22
N ASP A 221 20.51 15.57 2.16
CA ASP A 221 19.95 14.22 1.96
C ASP A 221 19.10 13.79 3.17
N PRO A 222 17.96 14.41 3.39
CA PRO A 222 17.12 14.16 4.58
C PRO A 222 16.52 12.75 4.57
N PHE A 223 16.43 12.12 3.40
CA PHE A 223 15.91 10.76 3.23
C PHE A 223 17.01 9.69 3.16
N GLY A 224 18.25 10.09 3.35
CA GLY A 224 19.40 9.20 3.41
C GLY A 224 19.45 8.37 4.71
N ARG A 225 20.36 7.42 4.71
CA ARG A 225 20.54 6.53 5.87
C ARG A 225 21.02 7.30 7.10
N PRO A 226 20.36 7.13 8.27
CA PRO A 226 20.83 7.76 9.51
C PRO A 226 22.24 7.31 9.87
N SER A 227 23.09 8.24 10.27
CA SER A 227 24.45 7.92 10.78
C SER A 227 24.36 7.07 12.05
N GLY A 228 25.27 6.10 12.18
CA GLY A 228 25.33 5.22 13.36
C GLY A 228 24.29 4.11 13.41
N VAL A 229 23.42 3.99 12.38
CA VAL A 229 22.50 2.85 12.27
C VAL A 229 23.28 1.64 11.79
N SER A 230 23.30 0.57 12.61
CA SER A 230 23.77 -0.74 12.18
C SER A 230 22.84 -1.33 11.14
N THR A 231 23.29 -2.36 10.44
CA THR A 231 22.54 -3.04 9.38
C THR A 231 21.13 -3.47 9.80
N LEU A 232 20.95 -3.91 11.04
CA LEU A 232 19.64 -4.12 11.65
C LEU A 232 19.60 -3.38 12.98
N PRO A 233 18.65 -2.44 13.19
CA PRO A 233 18.51 -1.80 14.48
C PRO A 233 18.11 -2.83 15.53
N VAL A 234 19.03 -3.11 16.41
CA VAL A 234 18.84 -4.03 17.51
C VAL A 234 18.04 -3.31 18.59
N SER A 235 16.80 -3.66 18.71
CA SER A 235 15.91 -3.28 19.79
C SER A 235 14.89 -2.18 19.52
N VAL A 236 13.74 -2.49 19.79
CA VAL A 236 12.55 -1.94 20.42
C VAL A 236 11.39 -1.81 19.43
N PRO A 237 10.35 -2.50 19.66
CA PRO A 237 10.24 -3.79 20.31
C PRO A 237 10.93 -4.86 19.46
N PRO A 238 11.51 -5.91 20.07
CA PRO A 238 12.32 -6.91 19.35
C PRO A 238 11.61 -7.59 18.18
N ASN A 239 10.29 -7.65 18.23
CA ASN A 239 9.44 -8.27 17.20
C ASN A 239 9.22 -7.41 15.95
N LEU A 240 9.60 -6.12 15.96
CA LEU A 240 9.47 -5.22 14.80
C LEU A 240 10.81 -4.91 14.13
N PHE A 241 11.91 -5.08 14.86
CA PHE A 241 13.26 -4.82 14.39
C PHE A 241 14.19 -6.00 14.71
N GLY A 242 15.36 -6.00 14.12
CA GLY A 242 16.37 -7.01 14.35
C GLY A 242 16.26 -8.25 13.46
N PHE A 243 15.20 -8.38 12.68
CA PHE A 243 15.00 -9.49 11.73
C PHE A 243 14.64 -8.94 10.34
N PRO A 244 15.21 -9.53 9.28
CA PRO A 244 15.01 -9.02 7.91
C PRO A 244 13.61 -9.31 7.37
N MET A 245 12.96 -10.38 7.82
CA MET A 245 11.64 -10.82 7.38
C MET A 245 10.65 -10.82 8.54
N LEU A 246 9.41 -10.50 8.22
CA LEU A 246 8.25 -10.66 9.08
C LEU A 246 7.32 -11.72 8.50
N VAL A 247 6.64 -12.46 9.37
CA VAL A 247 5.66 -13.47 8.98
C VAL A 247 4.37 -13.32 9.76
N ALA A 248 3.26 -13.65 9.11
CA ALA A 248 1.94 -13.67 9.73
C ALA A 248 1.15 -14.89 9.26
N GLY A 249 0.50 -15.59 10.20
CA GLY A 249 -0.47 -16.62 9.90
C GLY A 249 -1.87 -16.04 9.71
N LYS A 250 -2.79 -16.83 9.21
CA LYS A 250 -4.19 -16.49 8.93
C LYS A 250 -4.92 -15.90 10.12
N THR A 251 -4.78 -16.52 11.28
CA THR A 251 -5.39 -16.04 12.53
C THR A 251 -4.87 -14.65 12.93
N GLY A 252 -3.55 -14.42 12.83
CA GLY A 252 -2.94 -13.12 13.10
C GLY A 252 -3.37 -12.05 12.09
N PHE A 253 -3.44 -12.42 10.82
CA PHE A 253 -3.95 -11.56 9.76
C PHE A 253 -5.40 -11.13 10.05
N LYS A 254 -6.31 -12.08 10.29
CA LYS A 254 -7.71 -11.78 10.58
C LYS A 254 -7.89 -10.94 11.84
N SER A 255 -7.13 -11.21 12.89
CA SER A 255 -7.19 -10.43 14.15
C SER A 255 -6.69 -8.99 13.98
N SER A 256 -5.92 -8.70 12.93
CA SER A 256 -5.47 -7.34 12.60
C SER A 256 -6.54 -6.49 11.87
N LEU A 257 -7.61 -7.14 11.38
CA LEU A 257 -8.71 -6.50 10.66
C LEU A 257 -9.69 -5.86 11.66
N VAL A 258 -9.30 -4.74 12.24
CA VAL A 258 -10.07 -4.06 13.30
C VAL A 258 -10.87 -2.92 12.71
N SER A 259 -12.21 -3.08 12.72
CA SER A 259 -13.19 -2.03 12.40
C SER A 259 -14.56 -2.42 12.99
N THR A 260 -15.57 -1.59 12.76
CA THR A 260 -16.95 -1.92 13.13
C THR A 260 -17.38 -3.20 12.38
N PRO A 261 -17.87 -4.25 13.07
CA PRO A 261 -18.23 -5.52 12.43
C PRO A 261 -19.21 -5.40 11.26
N ALA A 262 -20.11 -4.42 11.30
CA ALA A 262 -21.06 -4.17 10.21
C ALA A 262 -20.42 -3.71 8.88
N LEU A 263 -19.14 -3.32 8.91
CA LEU A 263 -18.39 -2.94 7.71
C LEU A 263 -17.78 -4.13 6.96
N TRP A 264 -17.84 -5.33 7.53
CA TRP A 264 -17.29 -6.55 6.93
C TRP A 264 -18.38 -7.38 6.25
N GLU A 265 -18.18 -7.71 4.99
CA GLU A 265 -19.00 -8.70 4.33
C GLU A 265 -18.55 -10.11 4.72
N PRO A 266 -19.48 -11.05 4.90
CA PRO A 266 -19.13 -12.44 5.22
C PRO A 266 -18.14 -13.03 4.21
N GLY A 267 -17.03 -13.59 4.71
CA GLY A 267 -16.02 -14.28 3.92
C GLY A 267 -15.03 -13.38 3.18
N ILE A 268 -15.09 -12.06 3.35
CA ILE A 268 -14.12 -11.14 2.71
C ILE A 268 -12.71 -11.29 3.30
N ASP A 269 -12.61 -11.60 4.59
CA ASP A 269 -11.38 -11.87 5.30
C ASP A 269 -10.65 -13.12 4.79
N GLU A 270 -11.40 -14.20 4.52
CA GLU A 270 -10.86 -15.41 3.88
C GLU A 270 -10.29 -15.11 2.49
N ARG A 271 -11.02 -14.37 1.71
CA ARG A 271 -10.60 -14.01 0.33
C ARG A 271 -9.40 -13.10 0.32
N ALA A 272 -9.37 -12.12 1.24
CA ALA A 272 -8.21 -11.25 1.39
C ALA A 272 -6.97 -12.07 1.78
N TRP A 273 -7.13 -13.04 2.69
CA TRP A 273 -6.05 -13.96 3.05
C TRP A 273 -5.56 -14.77 1.84
N ASP A 274 -6.47 -15.45 1.15
CA ASP A 274 -6.13 -16.26 -0.03
C ASP A 274 -5.40 -15.44 -1.09
N ALA A 275 -5.87 -14.22 -1.36
CA ALA A 275 -5.22 -13.31 -2.30
C ALA A 275 -3.83 -12.86 -1.83
N CYS A 276 -3.63 -12.66 -0.52
CA CYS A 276 -2.33 -12.27 0.03
C CYS A 276 -1.26 -13.36 -0.10
N VAL A 277 -1.64 -14.63 -0.02
CA VAL A 277 -0.69 -15.75 -0.07
C VAL A 277 -0.55 -16.38 -1.45
N HIS A 278 -1.48 -16.10 -2.36
CA HIS A 278 -1.60 -16.76 -3.67
C HIS A 278 -0.33 -16.71 -4.53
N ASP A 279 0.31 -15.55 -4.61
CA ASP A 279 1.44 -15.31 -5.53
C ASP A 279 2.81 -15.62 -4.89
N ASP A 280 2.83 -16.15 -3.67
CA ASP A 280 4.07 -16.56 -3.00
C ASP A 280 4.25 -18.09 -3.06
N PRO A 281 5.27 -18.62 -3.78
CA PRO A 281 5.45 -20.05 -3.98
C PRO A 281 5.65 -20.87 -2.70
N LEU A 282 6.13 -20.24 -1.62
CA LEU A 282 6.35 -20.90 -0.32
C LEU A 282 5.25 -20.61 0.71
N ALA A 283 4.47 -19.56 0.51
CA ALA A 283 3.41 -19.17 1.44
C ALA A 283 2.47 -20.36 1.74
N GLY A 284 1.93 -21.01 0.72
CA GLY A 284 1.04 -22.16 0.86
C GLY A 284 1.69 -23.47 1.31
N LYS A 285 3.01 -23.47 1.60
CA LYS A 285 3.76 -24.64 2.08
C LYS A 285 4.17 -24.54 3.55
N TRP A 286 3.98 -23.37 4.14
CA TRP A 286 4.33 -23.07 5.51
C TRP A 286 3.07 -22.89 6.38
N GLY A 287 3.27 -22.94 7.67
CA GLY A 287 2.20 -22.79 8.66
C GLY A 287 1.59 -24.10 9.14
N PRO A 288 0.58 -24.04 9.99
CA PRO A 288 -0.13 -25.21 10.50
C PRO A 288 -0.73 -26.07 9.38
N GLU A 289 -0.72 -27.38 9.56
CA GLU A 289 -1.35 -28.33 8.65
C GLU A 289 -2.86 -28.40 8.94
N GLU A 290 -3.71 -28.06 7.97
CA GLU A 290 -5.17 -28.12 8.06
C GLU A 290 -5.71 -29.51 7.66
N ALA A 291 -5.03 -30.19 6.73
CA ALA A 291 -5.30 -31.55 6.29
C ALA A 291 -4.00 -32.17 5.75
N PRO A 292 -3.88 -33.50 5.60
CA PRO A 292 -2.64 -34.14 5.12
C PRO A 292 -2.08 -33.48 3.86
N GLY A 293 -0.92 -32.82 3.99
CA GLY A 293 -0.25 -32.09 2.91
C GLY A 293 -0.85 -30.73 2.54
N VAL A 294 -1.87 -30.25 3.26
CA VAL A 294 -2.51 -28.93 3.08
C VAL A 294 -2.21 -28.06 4.28
N TYR A 295 -1.60 -26.92 4.03
CA TYR A 295 -1.18 -25.99 5.08
C TYR A 295 -2.00 -24.70 5.05
N GLU A 296 -2.19 -24.06 6.21
CA GLU A 296 -2.91 -22.79 6.34
C GLU A 296 -2.31 -21.67 5.49
N GLY A 297 -1.01 -21.76 5.24
CA GLY A 297 -0.26 -20.71 4.57
C GLY A 297 0.32 -19.68 5.54
N VAL A 298 1.32 -18.95 5.06
CA VAL A 298 2.02 -17.91 5.82
C VAL A 298 2.32 -16.72 4.93
N LEU A 299 1.84 -15.55 5.30
CA LEU A 299 2.20 -14.29 4.65
C LEU A 299 3.62 -13.91 5.07
N ARG A 300 4.53 -13.79 4.09
CA ARG A 300 5.92 -13.41 4.27
C ARG A 300 6.17 -12.04 3.64
N TYR A 301 6.77 -11.12 4.37
CA TYR A 301 7.06 -9.79 3.85
C TYR A 301 8.36 -9.22 4.41
N ARG A 302 8.96 -8.31 3.65
CA ARG A 302 10.20 -7.63 4.02
C ARG A 302 9.99 -6.79 5.27
N ASN A 303 10.94 -6.81 6.16
CA ASN A 303 11.02 -5.80 7.19
C ASN A 303 11.76 -4.59 6.62
N THR A 304 11.03 -3.52 6.35
CA THR A 304 11.53 -2.32 5.70
C THR A 304 11.86 -1.24 6.72
N TYR A 305 12.99 -0.58 6.51
CA TYR A 305 13.46 0.52 7.34
C TYR A 305 13.30 1.84 6.60
N SER A 306 12.27 2.61 6.99
CA SER A 306 12.00 3.92 6.40
C SER A 306 12.51 5.04 7.28
N TRP A 307 13.05 6.09 6.67
CA TRP A 307 13.58 7.26 7.34
C TRP A 307 13.39 8.52 6.50
N GLY A 308 13.49 9.64 7.15
CA GLY A 308 13.56 10.96 6.50
C GLY A 308 12.21 11.61 6.19
N TRP A 309 11.11 10.87 6.02
CA TRP A 309 9.79 11.48 5.83
C TRP A 309 9.00 11.49 7.13
N ASN A 310 9.26 12.52 7.95
CA ASN A 310 8.71 12.68 9.29
C ASN A 310 8.79 14.17 9.69
N SER A 311 8.24 14.54 10.86
CA SER A 311 8.19 15.96 11.28
C SER A 311 9.55 16.60 11.60
N ARG A 312 10.67 15.86 11.48
CA ARG A 312 12.05 16.39 11.62
C ARG A 312 12.62 16.90 10.31
N THR A 313 11.92 16.71 9.20
CA THR A 313 12.33 17.12 7.86
C THR A 313 11.25 17.99 7.21
N ALA A 314 11.59 18.69 6.13
CA ALA A 314 10.63 19.45 5.36
C ALA A 314 9.77 18.51 4.51
N VAL A 315 8.70 17.96 5.09
CA VAL A 315 7.85 16.93 4.46
C VAL A 315 6.95 17.44 3.35
N HIS A 316 6.91 18.73 3.09
CA HIS A 316 6.08 19.36 2.05
C HIS A 316 6.88 20.13 1.01
N GLU A 317 8.20 20.25 1.17
CA GLU A 317 9.11 20.98 0.28
C GLU A 317 10.11 20.05 -0.39
N ASN A 318 10.51 20.43 -1.59
CA ASN A 318 11.63 19.77 -2.25
C ASN A 318 12.97 20.28 -1.69
N PRO A 319 14.11 19.66 -2.05
CA PRO A 319 15.44 20.11 -1.60
C PRO A 319 15.78 21.57 -1.93
N ALA A 320 15.10 22.16 -2.92
CA ALA A 320 15.27 23.58 -3.28
C ALA A 320 14.37 24.53 -2.45
N GLY A 321 13.70 24.06 -1.40
CA GLY A 321 12.83 24.85 -0.53
C GLY A 321 11.50 25.27 -1.19
N THR A 322 11.12 24.63 -2.29
CA THR A 322 9.85 24.91 -2.96
C THR A 322 8.77 24.00 -2.42
N ARG A 323 7.65 24.60 -1.98
CA ARG A 323 6.51 23.84 -1.49
C ARG A 323 5.86 23.03 -2.61
N VAL A 324 5.90 21.70 -2.46
CA VAL A 324 5.38 20.71 -3.40
C VAL A 324 4.03 20.18 -2.93
N LEU A 325 4.00 19.44 -1.82
CA LEU A 325 2.78 18.81 -1.32
C LEU A 325 1.79 19.84 -0.80
N GLY A 326 0.53 19.67 -1.16
CA GLY A 326 -0.56 20.57 -0.77
C GLY A 326 -0.59 21.90 -1.51
N LYS A 327 0.34 22.16 -2.44
CA LYS A 327 0.36 23.35 -3.31
C LYS A 327 0.53 22.97 -4.78
N ARG A 328 1.72 22.54 -5.20
CA ARG A 328 2.00 22.11 -6.58
C ARG A 328 1.30 20.77 -6.86
N VAL A 329 1.56 19.78 -6.01
CA VAL A 329 0.92 18.47 -6.08
C VAL A 329 -0.19 18.40 -5.02
N PRO A 330 -1.46 18.24 -5.43
CA PRO A 330 -2.58 18.07 -4.51
C PRO A 330 -2.45 16.77 -3.71
N VAL A 331 -2.87 16.80 -2.44
CA VAL A 331 -2.83 15.65 -1.55
C VAL A 331 -4.22 15.35 -1.00
N LEU A 332 -4.69 14.13 -1.22
CA LEU A 332 -5.88 13.57 -0.56
C LEU A 332 -5.43 12.51 0.44
N ILE A 333 -5.97 12.57 1.65
CA ILE A 333 -5.75 11.60 2.72
C ILE A 333 -7.09 11.04 3.13
N ALA A 334 -7.22 9.71 3.24
CA ALA A 334 -8.39 9.07 3.83
C ALA A 334 -7.93 7.97 4.78
N TYR A 335 -8.56 7.86 5.95
CA TYR A 335 -8.22 6.85 6.94
C TYR A 335 -9.43 6.50 7.81
N GLY A 336 -9.37 5.37 8.52
CA GLY A 336 -10.43 4.91 9.38
C GLY A 336 -10.31 5.45 10.81
N GLU A 337 -11.44 5.75 11.44
CA GLU A 337 -11.52 6.19 12.85
C GLU A 337 -10.87 5.17 13.81
N LEU A 338 -11.06 3.87 13.54
CA LEU A 338 -10.55 2.77 14.36
C LEU A 338 -9.16 2.26 13.91
N ASP A 339 -8.53 2.94 12.96
CA ASP A 339 -7.22 2.58 12.44
C ASP A 339 -6.11 2.82 13.48
N ARG A 340 -5.74 1.75 14.19
CA ARG A 340 -4.64 1.74 15.16
C ARG A 340 -3.28 1.46 14.55
N THR A 341 -3.23 1.10 13.27
CA THR A 341 -1.98 0.89 12.54
C THR A 341 -1.41 2.23 12.08
N ALA A 342 -2.20 3.06 11.42
CA ALA A 342 -1.78 4.39 10.98
C ALA A 342 -1.85 5.44 12.10
N ASN A 343 -2.60 5.16 13.18
CA ASN A 343 -2.65 5.98 14.40
C ASN A 343 -2.28 5.11 15.61
N SER A 344 -0.98 4.93 15.80
CA SER A 344 -0.45 4.02 16.83
C SER A 344 -0.81 4.48 18.25
N PRO A 345 -1.09 3.52 19.17
CA PRO A 345 -1.28 3.82 20.57
C PRO A 345 -0.11 4.57 21.19
N ALA A 346 -0.36 5.41 22.19
CA ALA A 346 0.68 6.17 22.90
C ALA A 346 1.73 5.29 23.59
N THR A 347 1.44 4.01 23.81
CA THR A 347 2.35 3.01 24.39
C THR A 347 3.46 2.57 23.42
N PHE A 348 3.32 2.85 22.12
CA PHE A 348 4.38 2.56 21.16
C PHE A 348 5.56 3.49 21.35
N PRO A 349 6.80 3.00 21.13
CA PRO A 349 7.98 3.86 21.08
C PRO A 349 7.82 5.01 20.10
N ASP A 350 8.30 6.20 20.45
CA ASP A 350 8.13 7.41 19.64
C ASP A 350 8.50 7.22 18.16
N ILE A 351 9.58 6.48 17.90
CA ILE A 351 10.09 6.20 16.54
C ILE A 351 9.13 5.35 15.70
N LEU A 352 8.22 4.61 16.33
CA LEU A 352 7.23 3.73 15.70
C LEU A 352 5.81 4.24 15.89
N ARG A 353 5.65 5.41 16.51
CA ARG A 353 4.33 6.01 16.69
C ARG A 353 3.94 6.72 15.41
N PHE A 354 2.93 6.19 14.74
CA PHE A 354 2.36 6.78 13.53
C PHE A 354 1.18 7.68 13.87
N SER A 355 0.96 8.71 13.03
CA SER A 355 -0.17 9.62 13.18
C SER A 355 -0.57 10.24 11.84
N VAL A 356 -1.79 9.96 11.39
CA VAL A 356 -2.36 10.55 10.18
C VAL A 356 -2.64 12.05 10.36
N PRO A 357 -3.21 12.52 11.51
CA PRO A 357 -3.35 13.96 11.75
C PRO A 357 -2.01 14.70 11.71
N ALA A 358 -0.94 14.12 12.25
CA ALA A 358 0.39 14.74 12.17
C ALA A 358 0.93 14.83 10.73
N LEU A 359 0.63 13.85 9.88
CA LEU A 359 0.92 13.96 8.44
C LEU A 359 0.14 15.10 7.81
N TYR A 360 -1.18 15.17 8.07
CA TYR A 360 -2.00 16.25 7.53
C TYR A 360 -1.45 17.62 7.93
N ASP A 361 -1.14 17.83 9.21
CA ASP A 361 -0.56 19.07 9.70
C ASP A 361 0.77 19.43 9.01
N ALA A 362 1.58 18.42 8.73
CA ALA A 362 2.88 18.61 8.07
C ALA A 362 2.74 19.00 6.59
N VAL A 363 1.69 18.53 5.90
CA VAL A 363 1.50 18.77 4.45
C VAL A 363 0.33 19.70 4.12
N LYS A 364 -0.45 20.17 5.13
CA LYS A 364 -1.65 20.98 4.91
C LYS A 364 -1.36 22.22 4.09
N GLY A 365 -2.24 22.48 3.12
CA GLY A 365 -2.12 23.59 2.19
C GLY A 365 -3.43 23.81 1.42
N PRO A 366 -3.45 24.72 0.45
CA PRO A 366 -4.67 25.07 -0.29
C PRO A 366 -5.24 23.92 -1.13
N ARG A 367 -4.47 22.83 -1.30
CA ARG A 367 -4.86 21.63 -2.05
C ARG A 367 -4.56 20.36 -1.26
N THR A 368 -4.79 20.38 0.07
CA THR A 368 -4.69 19.21 0.94
C THR A 368 -6.03 18.96 1.59
N LEU A 369 -6.58 17.77 1.39
CA LEU A 369 -7.88 17.35 1.91
C LEU A 369 -7.71 16.05 2.70
N MET A 370 -8.32 15.94 3.87
CA MET A 370 -8.27 14.75 4.70
C MET A 370 -9.68 14.34 5.17
N PHE A 371 -9.94 13.03 5.12
CA PHE A 371 -11.15 12.43 5.68
C PHE A 371 -10.81 11.33 6.69
N CYS A 372 -11.44 11.42 7.86
CA CYS A 372 -11.55 10.33 8.82
C CYS A 372 -12.91 9.65 8.64
N LEU A 373 -12.95 8.34 8.35
CA LEU A 373 -14.19 7.60 8.07
C LEU A 373 -14.68 6.88 9.31
N ALA A 374 -15.93 7.16 9.69
CA ALA A 374 -16.57 6.60 10.88
C ALA A 374 -16.56 5.07 10.90
N GLY A 375 -16.15 4.48 12.03
CA GLY A 375 -16.14 3.04 12.28
C GLY A 375 -15.18 2.22 11.43
N ALA A 376 -14.49 2.81 10.47
CA ALA A 376 -13.57 2.12 9.58
C ALA A 376 -12.21 1.84 10.25
N GLY A 377 -11.53 0.78 9.84
CA GLY A 377 -10.20 0.39 10.31
C GLY A 377 -9.08 0.74 9.33
N HIS A 378 -7.98 -0.03 9.42
CA HIS A 378 -6.83 0.12 8.51
C HIS A 378 -7.08 -0.45 7.12
N SER A 379 -7.95 -1.43 7.03
CA SER A 379 -8.18 -2.24 5.82
C SER A 379 -9.39 -1.78 5.02
N LEU A 380 -9.54 -0.46 4.86
CA LEU A 380 -10.66 0.19 4.15
C LEU A 380 -10.94 -0.40 2.77
N VAL A 381 -9.92 -0.97 2.12
CA VAL A 381 -10.04 -1.60 0.79
C VAL A 381 -10.89 -2.87 0.79
N TRP A 382 -11.07 -3.52 1.95
CA TRP A 382 -11.87 -4.74 2.14
C TRP A 382 -13.15 -4.53 2.94
N GLU A 383 -13.34 -3.34 3.47
CA GLU A 383 -14.57 -2.96 4.18
C GLU A 383 -15.63 -2.42 3.19
N THR A 384 -16.86 -2.31 3.62
CA THR A 384 -17.91 -1.66 2.81
C THR A 384 -17.61 -0.19 2.51
N THR A 385 -16.73 0.43 3.31
CA THR A 385 -16.15 1.76 3.09
C THR A 385 -15.29 1.86 1.83
N ALA A 386 -14.85 0.74 1.24
CA ALA A 386 -14.12 0.72 -0.03
C ALA A 386 -14.84 1.54 -1.12
N LYS A 387 -16.18 1.46 -1.19
CA LYS A 387 -16.98 2.25 -2.14
C LYS A 387 -16.81 3.75 -1.94
N THR A 388 -16.74 4.21 -0.69
CA THR A 388 -16.49 5.62 -0.36
C THR A 388 -15.11 6.05 -0.82
N VAL A 389 -14.10 5.23 -0.59
CA VAL A 389 -12.72 5.48 -1.03
C VAL A 389 -12.62 5.52 -2.56
N HIS A 390 -13.26 4.57 -3.25
CA HIS A 390 -13.32 4.57 -4.72
C HIS A 390 -14.00 5.85 -5.25
N HIS A 391 -15.12 6.25 -4.65
CA HIS A 391 -15.82 7.47 -5.00
C HIS A 391 -14.96 8.72 -4.80
N PHE A 392 -14.25 8.80 -3.67
CA PHE A 392 -13.33 9.90 -3.38
C PHE A 392 -12.23 10.02 -4.44
N SER A 393 -11.62 8.89 -4.84
CA SER A 393 -10.58 8.89 -5.86
C SER A 393 -11.10 9.38 -7.22
N LYS A 394 -12.30 8.96 -7.63
CA LYS A 394 -12.92 9.40 -8.88
C LYS A 394 -13.17 10.91 -8.89
N GLN A 395 -13.73 11.45 -7.82
CA GLN A 395 -13.95 12.90 -7.69
C GLN A 395 -12.63 13.67 -7.67
N TRP A 396 -11.66 13.21 -6.86
CA TRP A 396 -10.36 13.85 -6.72
C TRP A 396 -9.58 13.90 -8.03
N PHE A 397 -9.51 12.78 -8.75
CA PHE A 397 -8.78 12.70 -10.01
C PHE A 397 -9.45 13.48 -11.14
N LYS A 398 -10.77 13.68 -11.07
CA LYS A 398 -11.50 14.42 -12.07
C LYS A 398 -11.34 15.94 -11.94
N ASN A 399 -11.36 16.47 -10.73
CA ASN A 399 -11.45 17.94 -10.51
C ASN A 399 -10.68 18.47 -9.29
N GLY A 400 -9.92 17.63 -8.59
CA GLY A 400 -9.15 18.02 -7.39
C GLY A 400 -10.03 18.38 -6.18
N LYS A 401 -11.24 17.83 -6.12
CA LYS A 401 -12.21 18.03 -5.04
C LYS A 401 -12.88 16.71 -4.67
N VAL A 402 -13.31 16.59 -3.41
CA VAL A 402 -14.17 15.51 -2.93
C VAL A 402 -15.32 16.17 -2.17
N GLU A 403 -16.57 15.77 -2.47
CA GLU A 403 -17.79 16.37 -1.90
C GLU A 403 -17.80 17.91 -2.01
N GLY A 404 -17.25 18.44 -3.10
CA GLY A 404 -17.12 19.88 -3.35
C GLY A 404 -15.93 20.57 -2.64
N LEU A 405 -15.22 19.89 -1.76
CA LEU A 405 -14.11 20.38 -0.95
C LEU A 405 -12.76 20.16 -1.64
N ALA A 406 -11.88 21.17 -1.61
CA ALA A 406 -10.52 21.08 -2.17
C ALA A 406 -9.43 21.05 -1.07
N ASN A 407 -9.77 21.40 0.15
CA ASN A 407 -8.88 21.42 1.30
C ASN A 407 -9.66 21.27 2.60
N GLY A 408 -8.95 21.07 3.69
CA GLY A 408 -9.53 20.91 5.02
C GLY A 408 -9.41 19.49 5.55
N SER A 409 -9.90 19.30 6.77
CA SER A 409 -9.92 18.04 7.51
C SER A 409 -11.34 17.78 7.99
N TYR A 410 -11.88 16.58 7.72
CA TYR A 410 -13.28 16.27 7.99
C TYR A 410 -13.43 14.87 8.55
N PHE A 411 -14.31 14.73 9.52
CA PHE A 411 -14.88 13.45 9.91
C PHE A 411 -16.11 13.18 9.04
N ARG A 412 -16.19 11.99 8.45
CA ARG A 412 -17.32 11.57 7.63
C ARG A 412 -18.10 10.50 8.34
N GLU A 413 -19.31 10.83 8.72
CA GLU A 413 -20.27 9.91 9.31
C GLU A 413 -20.71 8.80 8.33
N THR A 414 -21.31 7.75 8.85
CA THR A 414 -21.78 6.62 8.05
C THR A 414 -22.90 6.97 7.09
N ASP A 415 -23.72 7.98 7.41
CA ASP A 415 -24.80 8.53 6.57
C ASP A 415 -24.28 9.53 5.50
N GLY A 416 -23.00 9.91 5.61
CA GLY A 416 -22.34 10.81 4.67
C GLY A 416 -22.15 12.24 5.17
N ASP A 417 -22.67 12.60 6.32
CA ASP A 417 -22.47 13.92 6.90
C ASP A 417 -21.00 14.21 7.18
N LEU A 418 -20.61 15.47 6.96
CA LEU A 418 -19.23 15.93 7.11
C LEU A 418 -19.13 16.90 8.28
N ILE A 419 -18.30 16.55 9.26
CA ILE A 419 -17.99 17.37 10.43
C ILE A 419 -16.55 17.88 10.29
N PRO A 420 -16.32 19.21 10.23
CA PRO A 420 -14.96 19.74 10.21
C PRO A 420 -14.14 19.28 11.41
N LEU A 421 -12.92 18.83 11.18
CA LEU A 421 -11.94 18.54 12.23
C LEU A 421 -11.01 19.75 12.41
N PRO A 422 -10.50 19.98 13.63
CA PRO A 422 -9.65 21.14 13.96
C PRO A 422 -8.30 21.13 13.21
#